data_fad657a9cf4d66873fbee2cbcfbf83bf
#
_entry.id   fad657a9cf4d66873fbee2cbcfbf83bf
#
_cell.length_a   1.000
_cell.length_b   1.000
_cell.length_c   1.000
_cell.angle_alpha   90.00
_cell.angle_beta   90.00
_cell.angle_gamma   90.00
#
_symmetry.space_group_name_H-M   'P 1'
#
loop_
_entity.id
_entity.type
_entity.pdbx_description
1 polymer ?
#
loop_
_entity_poly.entity_id
_entity_poly.type
_entity_poly.pdbx_seq_one_letter_code
_entity_poly.pdbx_strand_id
1 'polypeptide(L)'
;MSRSAPSQSRYRRSRTITWEDPVQAAAAGAAMSGLEALRAIGEGRLPPPPIAALMGFEPVEVEEGRAVFAATPEEFHYNPIGVVHGGLAATLLDSAMGCAVQTTLPAGMGYTTLEVKVNYARPMTRDTGRVLAEATVIHRGRTVATAEGRLIAEGSGKLLAHSTTTCLIFAANGEAAANGRAAANG
;
A
#
# COMPACT_ATOMS: atom_id res chain seq x y z
N MET A 1 48.01 16.09 -12.73
CA MET A 1 47.61 15.27 -11.57
C MET A 1 46.21 14.76 -11.84
N SER A 2 46.13 13.53 -12.29
CA SER A 2 44.82 12.85 -12.59
C SER A 2 44.16 12.51 -11.26
N ARG A 3 42.98 13.09 -10.97
CA ARG A 3 42.14 12.66 -9.87
C ARG A 3 41.45 11.37 -10.31
N SER A 4 41.93 10.24 -9.83
CA SER A 4 41.19 8.98 -9.97
C SER A 4 39.82 9.11 -9.35
N ALA A 5 38.76 8.83 -10.14
CA ALA A 5 37.39 8.78 -9.62
C ALA A 5 37.33 7.73 -8.48
N PRO A 6 36.64 8.02 -7.38
CA PRO A 6 36.49 7.06 -6.29
C PRO A 6 35.85 5.78 -6.82
N SER A 7 36.41 4.64 -6.43
CA SER A 7 35.90 3.31 -6.84
C SER A 7 34.40 3.22 -6.52
N GLN A 8 33.58 2.98 -7.53
CA GLN A 8 32.10 2.93 -7.42
C GLN A 8 31.59 1.89 -6.42
N SER A 9 32.44 0.96 -5.96
CA SER A 9 32.05 -0.15 -5.08
C SER A 9 31.67 0.27 -3.65
N ARG A 10 32.17 1.42 -3.16
CA ARG A 10 31.92 1.89 -1.77
C ARG A 10 30.48 2.37 -1.51
N TYR A 11 29.74 2.75 -2.56
CA TYR A 11 28.40 3.35 -2.45
C TYR A 11 27.30 2.45 -3.00
N ARG A 12 27.68 1.33 -3.61
CA ARG A 12 26.70 0.46 -4.25
C ARG A 12 25.95 -0.38 -3.21
N ARG A 13 24.62 -0.30 -3.24
CA ARG A 13 23.70 -1.15 -2.49
C ARG A 13 22.90 -2.00 -3.48
N SER A 14 22.39 -3.14 -3.03
CA SER A 14 21.52 -3.99 -3.85
C SER A 14 20.43 -4.61 -2.98
N ARG A 15 19.27 -4.84 -3.58
CA ARG A 15 18.14 -5.56 -3.00
C ARG A 15 17.52 -6.43 -4.08
N THR A 16 17.24 -7.68 -3.77
CA THR A 16 16.48 -8.59 -4.64
C THR A 16 15.03 -8.60 -4.17
N ILE A 17 14.10 -8.47 -5.09
CA ILE A 17 12.66 -8.46 -4.82
C ILE A 17 12.03 -9.52 -5.73
N THR A 18 11.17 -10.35 -5.18
CA THR A 18 10.40 -11.36 -5.90
C THR A 18 8.92 -11.16 -5.65
N TRP A 19 8.09 -11.50 -6.62
CA TRP A 19 6.63 -11.45 -6.52
C TRP A 19 5.98 -12.51 -7.41
N GLU A 20 4.76 -12.86 -7.10
CA GLU A 20 3.92 -13.74 -7.89
C GLU A 20 3.17 -12.95 -9.00
N ASP A 21 2.66 -13.66 -10.01
CA ASP A 21 1.88 -13.04 -11.09
C ASP A 21 0.64 -12.33 -10.51
N PRO A 22 0.56 -10.97 -10.60
CA PRO A 22 -0.53 -10.22 -9.99
C PRO A 22 -1.88 -10.47 -10.65
N VAL A 23 -1.91 -10.87 -11.93
CA VAL A 23 -3.16 -11.17 -12.64
C VAL A 23 -3.78 -12.47 -12.13
N GLN A 24 -2.95 -13.50 -11.91
CA GLN A 24 -3.39 -14.75 -11.34
C GLN A 24 -3.83 -14.60 -9.88
N ALA A 25 -3.07 -13.83 -9.10
CA ALA A 25 -3.40 -13.51 -7.71
C ALA A 25 -4.76 -12.78 -7.60
N ALA A 26 -5.00 -11.77 -8.44
CA ALA A 26 -6.26 -11.04 -8.50
C ALA A 26 -7.44 -11.96 -8.90
N ALA A 27 -7.25 -12.82 -9.88
CA ALA A 27 -8.27 -13.78 -10.31
C ALA A 27 -8.64 -14.78 -9.20
N ALA A 28 -7.66 -15.25 -8.42
CA ALA A 28 -7.90 -16.15 -7.28
C ALA A 28 -8.71 -15.48 -6.16
N GLY A 29 -8.52 -14.16 -5.93
CA GLY A 29 -9.28 -13.39 -4.95
C GLY A 29 -10.67 -12.93 -5.41
N ALA A 30 -10.96 -12.94 -6.71
CA ALA A 30 -12.17 -12.34 -7.28
C ALA A 30 -13.50 -13.00 -6.82
N ALA A 31 -13.46 -14.28 -6.44
CA ALA A 31 -14.62 -15.01 -5.94
C ALA A 31 -14.86 -14.81 -4.43
N MET A 32 -13.95 -14.15 -3.73
CA MET A 32 -14.02 -13.90 -2.30
C MET A 32 -14.62 -12.51 -2.03
N SER A 33 -15.21 -12.31 -0.84
CA SER A 33 -15.45 -10.97 -0.34
C SER A 33 -14.10 -10.26 -0.11
N GLY A 34 -14.11 -8.92 -0.10
CA GLY A 34 -12.87 -8.16 0.13
C GLY A 34 -12.22 -8.49 1.46
N LEU A 35 -13.00 -8.73 2.51
CA LEU A 35 -12.49 -9.13 3.82
C LEU A 35 -11.81 -10.51 3.77
N GLU A 36 -12.43 -11.49 3.13
CA GLU A 36 -11.86 -12.86 2.97
C GLU A 36 -10.55 -12.82 2.16
N ALA A 37 -10.54 -12.08 1.05
CA ALA A 37 -9.36 -11.96 0.19
C ALA A 37 -8.17 -11.33 0.94
N LEU A 38 -8.41 -10.25 1.70
CA LEU A 38 -7.35 -9.59 2.48
C LEU A 38 -6.85 -10.46 3.64
N ARG A 39 -7.72 -11.19 4.32
CA ARG A 39 -7.32 -12.18 5.32
C ARG A 39 -6.50 -13.31 4.69
N ALA A 40 -6.90 -13.78 3.51
CA ALA A 40 -6.15 -14.81 2.79
C ALA A 40 -4.73 -14.36 2.42
N ILE A 41 -4.53 -13.07 2.10
CA ILE A 41 -3.20 -12.48 1.90
C ILE A 41 -2.41 -12.46 3.20
N GLY A 42 -3.01 -11.98 4.29
CA GLY A 42 -2.34 -11.91 5.60
C GLY A 42 -1.96 -13.29 6.16
N GLU A 43 -2.72 -14.34 5.84
CA GLU A 43 -2.48 -15.73 6.22
C GLU A 43 -1.58 -16.49 5.23
N GLY A 44 -1.11 -15.84 4.15
CA GLY A 44 -0.27 -16.45 3.11
C GLY A 44 -0.98 -17.47 2.20
N ARG A 45 -2.31 -17.50 2.20
CA ARG A 45 -3.12 -18.33 1.27
C ARG A 45 -3.27 -17.70 -0.12
N LEU A 46 -3.15 -16.37 -0.21
CA LEU A 46 -2.99 -15.61 -1.44
C LEU A 46 -1.68 -14.83 -1.39
N PRO A 47 -0.98 -14.68 -2.52
CA PRO A 47 0.24 -13.90 -2.56
C PRO A 47 -0.06 -12.40 -2.35
N PRO A 48 0.85 -11.65 -1.71
CA PRO A 48 0.72 -10.21 -1.59
C PRO A 48 0.92 -9.53 -2.96
N PRO A 49 0.35 -8.34 -3.16
CA PRO A 49 0.57 -7.60 -4.40
C PRO A 49 2.04 -7.19 -4.54
N PRO A 50 2.58 -7.11 -5.78
CA PRO A 50 3.99 -6.77 -6.03
C PRO A 50 4.45 -5.47 -5.35
N ILE A 51 3.56 -4.47 -5.23
CA ILE A 51 3.87 -3.20 -4.55
C ILE A 51 4.20 -3.41 -3.06
N ALA A 52 3.59 -4.38 -2.40
CA ALA A 52 3.87 -4.70 -1.00
C ALA A 52 5.29 -5.28 -0.86
N ALA A 53 5.70 -6.18 -1.75
CA ALA A 53 7.07 -6.70 -1.79
C ALA A 53 8.09 -5.59 -2.13
N LEU A 54 7.75 -4.71 -3.09
CA LEU A 54 8.60 -3.60 -3.51
C LEU A 54 8.81 -2.59 -2.37
N MET A 55 7.77 -2.21 -1.66
CA MET A 55 7.84 -1.20 -0.60
C MET A 55 8.09 -1.80 0.79
N GLY A 56 8.03 -3.12 0.95
CA GLY A 56 8.31 -3.82 2.21
C GLY A 56 7.24 -3.60 3.26
N PHE A 57 5.95 -3.74 2.90
CA PHE A 57 4.84 -3.63 3.84
C PHE A 57 3.93 -4.86 3.82
N GLU A 58 3.21 -5.06 4.90
CA GLU A 58 2.33 -6.21 5.11
C GLU A 58 1.05 -5.82 5.87
N PRO A 59 -0.08 -6.50 5.65
CA PRO A 59 -1.25 -6.35 6.50
C PRO A 59 -1.00 -7.01 7.86
N VAL A 60 -1.39 -6.35 8.96
CA VAL A 60 -1.26 -6.88 10.33
C VAL A 60 -2.60 -7.06 11.04
N GLU A 61 -3.59 -6.23 10.70
CA GLU A 61 -4.96 -6.37 11.18
C GLU A 61 -5.94 -6.10 10.04
N VAL A 62 -6.94 -6.95 9.88
CA VAL A 62 -7.97 -6.82 8.85
C VAL A 62 -9.34 -7.17 9.44
N GLU A 63 -10.17 -6.13 9.58
CA GLU A 63 -11.54 -6.22 10.07
C GLU A 63 -12.49 -5.48 9.11
N GLU A 64 -13.78 -5.73 9.20
CA GLU A 64 -14.74 -5.01 8.36
C GLU A 64 -14.68 -3.49 8.63
N GLY A 65 -14.41 -2.72 7.58
CA GLY A 65 -14.26 -1.26 7.64
C GLY A 65 -12.94 -0.78 8.26
N ARG A 66 -12.02 -1.69 8.61
CA ARG A 66 -10.71 -1.32 9.21
C ARG A 66 -9.58 -2.20 8.66
N ALA A 67 -8.43 -1.56 8.42
CA ALA A 67 -7.20 -2.26 8.08
C ALA A 67 -5.99 -1.58 8.70
N VAL A 68 -5.00 -2.38 9.10
CA VAL A 68 -3.71 -1.90 9.57
C VAL A 68 -2.61 -2.57 8.76
N PHE A 69 -1.72 -1.76 8.23
CA PHE A 69 -0.51 -2.21 7.54
C PHE A 69 0.74 -1.78 8.29
N ALA A 70 1.76 -2.60 8.24
CA ALA A 70 3.04 -2.30 8.85
C ALA A 70 4.16 -2.25 7.80
N ALA A 71 5.15 -1.40 8.04
CA ALA A 71 6.42 -1.38 7.32
C ALA A 71 7.56 -0.98 8.26
N THR A 72 8.77 -1.36 7.90
CA THR A 72 9.98 -0.85 8.54
C THR A 72 10.71 0.05 7.54
N PRO A 73 10.81 1.37 7.79
CA PRO A 73 11.59 2.26 6.95
C PRO A 73 13.05 1.82 6.86
N GLU A 74 13.58 1.77 5.63
CA GLU A 74 14.93 1.32 5.32
C GLU A 74 15.67 2.32 4.43
N GLU A 75 16.98 2.15 4.27
CA GLU A 75 17.85 3.03 3.48
C GLU A 75 17.36 3.21 2.03
N PHE A 76 16.79 2.17 1.42
CA PHE A 76 16.29 2.22 0.04
C PHE A 76 14.99 3.02 -0.12
N HIS A 77 14.38 3.46 0.96
CA HIS A 77 13.24 4.37 0.94
C HIS A 77 13.64 5.85 1.01
N TYR A 78 14.94 6.16 1.11
CA TYR A 78 15.40 7.53 1.33
C TYR A 78 15.27 8.40 0.08
N ASN A 79 14.99 9.68 0.32
CA ASN A 79 15.06 10.74 -0.66
C ASN A 79 16.47 11.38 -0.69
N PRO A 80 16.76 12.33 -1.63
CA PRO A 80 18.08 12.95 -1.73
C PRO A 80 18.51 13.78 -0.52
N ILE A 81 17.60 14.17 0.37
CA ILE A 81 17.92 14.96 1.58
C ILE A 81 18.17 14.08 2.82
N GLY A 82 18.25 12.76 2.66
CA GLY A 82 18.70 11.86 3.71
C GLY A 82 17.62 11.45 4.73
N VAL A 83 16.35 11.56 4.37
CA VAL A 83 15.22 11.04 5.16
C VAL A 83 14.35 10.14 4.28
N VAL A 84 13.48 9.35 4.88
CA VAL A 84 12.54 8.50 4.16
C VAL A 84 11.64 9.36 3.27
N HIS A 85 11.51 8.97 2.00
CA HIS A 85 10.65 9.65 1.04
C HIS A 85 9.18 9.58 1.48
N GLY A 86 8.47 10.70 1.41
CA GLY A 86 7.05 10.76 1.77
C GLY A 86 6.15 9.81 0.97
N GLY A 87 6.62 9.35 -0.19
CA GLY A 87 5.96 8.33 -1.00
C GLY A 87 5.74 7.01 -0.26
N LEU A 88 6.62 6.60 0.66
CA LEU A 88 6.38 5.44 1.51
C LEU A 88 5.13 5.62 2.37
N ALA A 89 5.01 6.76 3.06
CA ALA A 89 3.85 7.08 3.88
C ALA A 89 2.56 7.16 3.04
N ALA A 90 2.63 7.78 1.86
CA ALA A 90 1.49 7.88 0.95
C ALA A 90 1.02 6.50 0.47
N THR A 91 1.94 5.62 0.07
CA THR A 91 1.62 4.25 -0.37
C THR A 91 1.01 3.42 0.75
N LEU A 92 1.56 3.51 1.97
CA LEU A 92 1.03 2.80 3.13
C LEU A 92 -0.38 3.26 3.49
N LEU A 93 -0.61 4.57 3.51
CA LEU A 93 -1.90 5.16 3.84
C LEU A 93 -2.95 4.86 2.76
N ASP A 94 -2.59 4.96 1.47
CA ASP A 94 -3.46 4.57 0.36
C ASP A 94 -3.85 3.10 0.45
N SER A 95 -2.87 2.21 0.67
CA SER A 95 -3.10 0.78 0.83
C SER A 95 -4.00 0.47 2.02
N ALA A 96 -3.74 1.08 3.19
CA ALA A 96 -4.54 0.84 4.38
C ALA A 96 -5.99 1.34 4.22
N MET A 97 -6.18 2.57 3.71
CA MET A 97 -7.51 3.15 3.50
C MET A 97 -8.30 2.42 2.42
N GLY A 98 -7.65 2.12 1.30
CA GLY A 98 -8.28 1.36 0.22
C GLY A 98 -8.65 -0.06 0.65
N CYS A 99 -7.79 -0.73 1.40
CA CYS A 99 -8.09 -2.05 1.97
C CYS A 99 -9.19 -1.99 3.03
N ALA A 100 -9.26 -0.95 3.87
CA ALA A 100 -10.39 -0.75 4.77
C ALA A 100 -11.72 -0.66 3.99
N VAL A 101 -11.75 0.07 2.87
CA VAL A 101 -12.92 0.09 1.97
C VAL A 101 -13.18 -1.30 1.37
N GLN A 102 -12.14 -1.97 0.87
CA GLN A 102 -12.27 -3.31 0.27
C GLN A 102 -12.91 -4.32 1.21
N THR A 103 -12.59 -4.28 2.51
CA THR A 103 -13.20 -5.20 3.51
C THR A 103 -14.71 -5.12 3.59
N THR A 104 -15.31 -4.00 3.17
CA THR A 104 -16.77 -3.79 3.19
C THR A 104 -17.47 -4.26 1.90
N LEU A 105 -16.71 -4.75 0.92
CA LEU A 105 -17.23 -5.08 -0.39
C LEU A 105 -17.52 -6.60 -0.50
N PRO A 106 -18.71 -6.98 -1.02
CA PRO A 106 -19.01 -8.38 -1.31
C PRO A 106 -18.16 -8.88 -2.50
N ALA A 107 -18.17 -10.20 -2.71
CA ALA A 107 -17.55 -10.82 -3.89
C ALA A 107 -18.06 -10.19 -5.19
N GLY A 108 -17.17 -10.06 -6.18
CA GLY A 108 -17.49 -9.45 -7.46
C GLY A 108 -17.54 -7.92 -7.48
N MET A 109 -17.24 -7.26 -6.35
CA MET A 109 -17.10 -5.81 -6.28
C MET A 109 -15.64 -5.42 -6.07
N GLY A 110 -15.27 -4.28 -6.62
CA GLY A 110 -13.95 -3.67 -6.47
C GLY A 110 -14.05 -2.18 -6.18
N TYR A 111 -12.90 -1.59 -5.92
CA TYR A 111 -12.79 -0.14 -5.78
C TYR A 111 -11.55 0.38 -6.53
N THR A 112 -11.53 1.67 -6.77
CA THR A 112 -10.32 2.40 -7.16
C THR A 112 -10.26 3.73 -6.41
N THR A 113 -9.05 4.12 -6.02
CA THR A 113 -8.80 5.41 -5.39
C THR A 113 -8.97 6.53 -6.41
N LEU A 114 -9.80 7.54 -6.11
CA LEU A 114 -9.98 8.74 -6.91
C LEU A 114 -9.10 9.89 -6.43
N GLU A 115 -8.85 9.94 -5.12
CA GLU A 115 -8.10 11.02 -4.48
C GLU A 115 -7.53 10.52 -3.16
N VAL A 116 -6.29 10.90 -2.88
CA VAL A 116 -5.64 10.75 -1.57
C VAL A 116 -5.04 12.09 -1.16
N LYS A 117 -5.43 12.58 0.01
CA LYS A 117 -4.81 13.75 0.62
C LYS A 117 -3.97 13.32 1.80
N VAL A 118 -2.66 13.55 1.74
CA VAL A 118 -1.70 13.22 2.81
C VAL A 118 -1.15 14.48 3.45
N ASN A 119 -1.14 14.53 4.79
CA ASN A 119 -0.51 15.55 5.59
C ASN A 119 0.63 14.92 6.40
N TYR A 120 1.85 15.37 6.16
CA TYR A 120 3.04 14.89 6.83
C TYR A 120 3.30 15.68 8.11
N ALA A 121 3.25 15.02 9.25
CA ALA A 121 3.41 15.65 10.56
C ALA A 121 4.86 15.59 11.05
N ARG A 122 5.60 14.51 10.72
CA ARG A 122 7.00 14.31 11.15
C ARG A 122 7.79 13.54 10.08
N PRO A 123 9.10 13.85 9.94
CA PRO A 123 9.98 13.05 9.09
C PRO A 123 10.16 11.65 9.67
N MET A 124 10.42 10.69 8.78
CA MET A 124 10.82 9.33 9.12
C MET A 124 12.28 9.11 8.74
N THR A 125 12.96 8.31 9.53
CA THR A 125 14.29 7.78 9.23
C THR A 125 14.28 6.27 9.50
N ARG A 126 15.35 5.59 9.20
CA ARG A 126 15.56 4.21 9.58
C ARG A 126 15.43 3.98 11.10
N ASP A 127 15.84 4.98 11.91
CA ASP A 127 15.76 4.92 13.38
C ASP A 127 14.33 5.12 13.92
N THR A 128 13.36 5.45 13.05
CA THR A 128 11.95 5.49 13.42
C THR A 128 11.44 4.12 13.85
N GLY A 129 12.07 3.05 13.35
CA GLY A 129 11.61 1.67 13.56
C GLY A 129 10.33 1.36 12.79
N ARG A 130 9.63 0.32 13.22
CA ARG A 130 8.39 -0.12 12.58
C ARG A 130 7.31 0.95 12.66
N VAL A 131 6.58 1.14 11.57
CA VAL A 131 5.47 2.09 11.47
C VAL A 131 4.18 1.36 11.13
N LEU A 132 3.06 1.85 11.64
CA LEU A 132 1.72 1.32 11.40
C LEU A 132 0.87 2.36 10.67
N ALA A 133 0.29 1.95 9.54
CA ALA A 133 -0.74 2.70 8.83
C ALA A 133 -2.11 2.12 9.23
N GLU A 134 -2.79 2.79 10.13
CA GLU A 134 -4.12 2.44 10.61
C GLU A 134 -5.16 3.21 9.82
N ALA A 135 -6.16 2.53 9.29
CA ALA A 135 -7.22 3.16 8.52
C ALA A 135 -8.61 2.63 8.86
N THR A 136 -9.60 3.51 8.78
CA THR A 136 -11.00 3.21 8.99
C THR A 136 -11.88 3.85 7.93
N VAL A 137 -12.96 3.17 7.55
CA VAL A 137 -13.99 3.71 6.66
C VAL A 137 -14.80 4.77 7.42
N ILE A 138 -14.90 5.97 6.84
CA ILE A 138 -15.76 7.05 7.34
C ILE A 138 -17.19 6.84 6.84
N HIS A 139 -17.33 6.56 5.55
CA HIS A 139 -18.63 6.36 4.90
C HIS A 139 -18.50 5.37 3.74
N ARG A 140 -19.46 4.46 3.64
CA ARG A 140 -19.61 3.52 2.53
C ARG A 140 -20.98 3.71 1.88
N GLY A 141 -20.98 4.38 0.71
CA GLY A 141 -22.16 4.50 -0.16
C GLY A 141 -22.24 3.37 -1.18
N ARG A 142 -23.16 3.50 -2.14
CA ARG A 142 -23.33 2.53 -3.22
C ARG A 142 -22.19 2.56 -4.24
N THR A 143 -21.74 3.76 -4.60
CA THR A 143 -20.73 4.02 -5.66
C THR A 143 -19.48 4.73 -5.16
N VAL A 144 -19.54 5.33 -3.97
CA VAL A 144 -18.43 6.08 -3.37
C VAL A 144 -18.25 5.65 -1.93
N ALA A 145 -17.02 5.51 -1.51
CA ALA A 145 -16.65 5.37 -0.10
C ALA A 145 -15.55 6.38 0.25
N THR A 146 -15.52 6.79 1.51
CA THR A 146 -14.46 7.62 2.07
C THR A 146 -13.85 6.93 3.27
N ALA A 147 -12.54 7.10 3.45
CA ALA A 147 -11.82 6.56 4.58
C ALA A 147 -10.79 7.58 5.08
N GLU A 148 -10.38 7.40 6.33
CA GLU A 148 -9.27 8.14 6.93
C GLU A 148 -8.18 7.18 7.42
N GLY A 149 -6.95 7.68 7.50
CA GLY A 149 -5.82 6.90 7.95
C GLY A 149 -4.80 7.73 8.72
N ARG A 150 -4.05 7.04 9.59
CA ARG A 150 -2.96 7.60 10.38
C ARG A 150 -1.74 6.70 10.25
N LEU A 151 -0.58 7.30 10.03
CA LEU A 151 0.70 6.62 10.10
C LEU A 151 1.37 6.96 11.42
N ILE A 152 1.65 5.96 12.23
CA ILE A 152 2.27 6.12 13.55
C ILE A 152 3.58 5.33 13.65
N ALA A 153 4.52 5.82 14.44
CA ALA A 153 5.69 5.05 14.85
C ALA A 153 5.28 4.10 15.97
N GLU A 154 5.34 2.78 15.74
CA GLU A 154 4.85 1.75 16.68
C GLU A 154 5.47 1.90 18.07
N GLY A 155 6.81 2.03 18.15
CA GLY A 155 7.51 2.08 19.44
C GLY A 155 7.27 3.35 20.29
N SER A 156 6.86 4.47 19.66
CA SER A 156 6.68 5.75 20.38
C SER A 156 5.26 6.31 20.33
N GLY A 157 4.37 5.72 19.53
CA GLY A 157 3.01 6.21 19.29
C GLY A 157 2.95 7.56 18.57
N LYS A 158 4.07 8.11 18.08
CA LYS A 158 4.11 9.42 17.46
C LYS A 158 3.44 9.40 16.08
N LEU A 159 2.53 10.34 15.84
CA LEU A 159 1.92 10.56 14.53
C LEU A 159 2.98 11.05 13.54
N LEU A 160 3.12 10.35 12.41
CA LEU A 160 4.05 10.66 11.32
C LEU A 160 3.34 11.34 10.15
N ALA A 161 2.16 10.84 9.81
CA ALA A 161 1.27 11.41 8.79
C ALA A 161 -0.18 11.06 9.08
N HIS A 162 -1.10 11.80 8.49
CA HIS A 162 -2.51 11.43 8.43
C HIS A 162 -3.08 11.72 7.05
N SER A 163 -4.17 11.03 6.68
CA SER A 163 -4.69 11.04 5.33
C SER A 163 -6.19 10.84 5.30
N THR A 164 -6.81 11.31 4.22
CA THR A 164 -8.17 10.95 3.81
C THR A 164 -8.16 10.51 2.36
N THR A 165 -9.13 9.67 1.99
CA THR A 165 -9.30 9.20 0.61
C THR A 165 -10.76 9.15 0.21
N THR A 166 -10.97 9.27 -1.11
CA THR A 166 -12.25 8.98 -1.77
C THR A 166 -12.03 7.84 -2.77
N CYS A 167 -12.86 6.81 -2.67
CA CYS A 167 -12.81 5.63 -3.52
C CYS A 167 -14.09 5.50 -4.34
N LEU A 168 -13.97 5.14 -5.62
CA LEU A 168 -15.07 4.70 -6.46
C LEU A 168 -15.26 3.20 -6.28
N ILE A 169 -16.50 2.76 -6.05
CA ILE A 169 -16.89 1.36 -5.96
C ILE A 169 -17.53 0.95 -7.28
N PHE A 170 -17.14 -0.20 -7.83
CA PHE A 170 -17.64 -0.71 -9.09
C PHE A 170 -17.78 -2.23 -9.07
N ALA A 171 -18.59 -2.79 -9.98
CA ALA A 171 -18.63 -4.22 -10.17
C ALA A 171 -17.34 -4.69 -10.86
N ALA A 172 -16.62 -5.62 -10.25
CA ALA A 172 -15.38 -6.19 -10.79
C ALA A 172 -15.66 -7.25 -11.88
N ASN A 173 -16.65 -6.97 -12.75
CA ASN A 173 -16.94 -7.81 -13.90
C ASN A 173 -15.74 -7.80 -14.84
N GLY A 174 -15.29 -8.91 -15.37
CA GLY A 174 -14.06 -9.16 -16.13
C GLY A 174 -13.60 -8.16 -17.21
N GLU A 175 -14.26 -7.02 -17.33
CA GLU A 175 -13.90 -5.90 -18.23
C GLU A 175 -12.74 -5.03 -17.72
N ALA A 176 -12.48 -4.95 -16.42
CA ALA A 176 -11.32 -4.20 -15.92
C ALA A 176 -9.99 -4.83 -16.36
N ALA A 177 -9.95 -6.15 -16.50
CA ALA A 177 -8.82 -6.88 -17.07
C ALA A 177 -8.71 -6.69 -18.61
N ALA A 178 -9.82 -6.42 -19.29
CA ALA A 178 -9.85 -6.17 -20.74
C ALA A 178 -9.42 -4.74 -21.10
N ASN A 179 -9.81 -3.74 -20.29
CA ASN A 179 -9.45 -2.34 -20.53
C ASN A 179 -7.96 -2.06 -20.29
N GLY A 180 -7.28 -2.77 -19.39
CA GLY A 180 -5.83 -2.71 -19.24
C GLY A 180 -5.09 -3.24 -20.48
N ARG A 181 -5.68 -4.16 -21.26
CA ARG A 181 -5.11 -4.65 -22.52
C ARG A 181 -5.38 -3.73 -23.71
N ALA A 182 -6.49 -3.01 -23.73
CA ALA A 182 -6.82 -2.07 -24.81
C ALA A 182 -5.98 -0.78 -24.73
N ALA A 183 -5.66 -0.29 -23.53
CA ALA A 183 -4.80 0.88 -23.35
C ALA A 183 -3.30 0.61 -23.62
N ALA A 184 -2.87 -0.64 -23.68
CA ALA A 184 -1.48 -1.01 -23.99
C ALA A 184 -1.22 -1.19 -25.50
N ASN A 185 -2.27 -1.15 -26.35
CA ASN A 185 -2.20 -1.38 -27.79
C ASN A 185 -2.68 -0.17 -28.63
N GLY A 186 -2.80 1.03 -28.00
CA GLY A 186 -3.17 2.29 -28.67
C GLY A 186 -2.04 3.31 -28.74
#